data_c7efe380bc4333fa38509323046211e8
#
_entry.id   c7efe380bc4333fa38509323046211e8
#
_cell.length_a   1.000
_cell.length_b   1.000
_cell.length_c   1.000
_cell.angle_alpha   90.00
_cell.angle_beta   90.00
_cell.angle_gamma   90.00
#
_symmetry.space_group_name_H-M   'P 1'
#
loop_
_entity.id
_entity.type
_entity.pdbx_description
1 polymer ?
#
loop_
_entity_poly.entity_id
_entity_poly.type
_entity_poly.pdbx_seq_one_letter_code
_entity_poly.pdbx_strand_id
1 'polypeptide(L)'
;MTVNKLQDIIRKVDIFANEPNIQITPFKSFEDDSIYDVWLIDCTLGKFVLKKAKNVELEIYTTFFENKIQGVPKFIAKITDNETTYIIIEYIEGKTLFKFDRESLIKSLDALISIQVTYWNDSKHNDIGYTFEKSMQSRINRGKYLADIEIENAYNEFLSLYAKLPRTLCHDDLLPFNVIVSDNSASIIDWEYAGILPYPVSIARLLAHAEEHENAFFYMTNDDKVFAIQYYFENFVAKHNISYTEYRYALDLFLLYEYCEWIMLGNKCPDTNKERANIYVQKAKKHLNNIQQEK
;
A
#
# COMPACT_ATOMS: atom_id res chain seq x y z
N MET A 1 3.85 -26.27 -4.92
CA MET A 1 4.86 -26.52 -5.99
C MET A 1 6.08 -27.16 -5.35
N THR A 2 6.83 -28.07 -6.05
CA THR A 2 8.04 -28.67 -5.48
C THR A 2 9.22 -27.72 -5.62
N VAL A 3 10.19 -27.82 -4.68
CA VAL A 3 11.44 -26.99 -4.69
C VAL A 3 12.21 -27.19 -5.99
N ASN A 4 12.34 -28.42 -6.49
CA ASN A 4 13.05 -28.70 -7.75
C ASN A 4 12.42 -27.95 -8.94
N LYS A 5 11.10 -27.93 -9.03
CA LYS A 5 10.40 -27.20 -10.09
C LYS A 5 10.65 -25.68 -10.01
N LEU A 6 10.70 -25.13 -8.80
CA LEU A 6 11.03 -23.71 -8.61
C LEU A 6 12.47 -23.40 -9.00
N GLN A 7 13.42 -24.29 -8.68
CA GLN A 7 14.82 -24.14 -9.11
C GLN A 7 14.95 -24.14 -10.64
N ASP A 8 14.22 -25.04 -11.33
CA ASP A 8 14.22 -25.09 -12.79
C ASP A 8 13.62 -23.80 -13.40
N ILE A 9 12.59 -23.25 -12.77
CA ILE A 9 11.99 -21.96 -13.18
C ILE A 9 13.01 -20.83 -13.01
N ILE A 10 13.68 -20.73 -11.87
CA ILE A 10 14.66 -19.67 -11.57
C ILE A 10 15.85 -19.73 -12.55
N ARG A 11 16.34 -20.94 -12.89
CA ARG A 11 17.45 -21.13 -13.84
C ARG A 11 17.13 -20.72 -15.28
N LYS A 12 15.87 -20.43 -15.61
CA LYS A 12 15.50 -19.81 -16.91
C LYS A 12 15.96 -18.35 -17.03
N VAL A 13 16.35 -17.72 -15.93
CA VAL A 13 16.90 -16.36 -15.92
C VAL A 13 18.41 -16.42 -16.01
N ASP A 14 18.99 -15.70 -16.97
CA ASP A 14 20.41 -15.78 -17.33
C ASP A 14 21.35 -15.65 -16.12
N ILE A 15 21.07 -14.73 -15.20
CA ILE A 15 21.91 -14.53 -14.00
C ILE A 15 21.93 -15.74 -13.07
N PHE A 16 20.91 -16.60 -13.09
CA PHE A 16 20.82 -17.81 -12.27
C PHE A 16 21.09 -19.10 -13.04
N ALA A 17 21.30 -19.05 -14.36
CA ALA A 17 21.42 -20.24 -15.23
C ALA A 17 22.53 -21.20 -14.77
N ASN A 18 23.66 -20.66 -14.31
CA ASN A 18 24.81 -21.42 -13.85
C ASN A 18 25.01 -21.42 -12.33
N GLU A 19 23.98 -20.98 -11.57
CA GLU A 19 24.08 -20.92 -10.12
C GLU A 19 24.09 -22.33 -9.52
N PRO A 20 25.17 -22.73 -8.84
CA PRO A 20 25.36 -24.13 -8.39
C PRO A 20 24.39 -24.46 -7.23
N ASN A 21 24.13 -23.51 -6.33
CA ASN A 21 23.38 -23.73 -5.12
C ASN A 21 22.25 -22.69 -5.00
N ILE A 22 21.03 -23.08 -5.33
CA ILE A 22 19.85 -22.26 -5.12
C ILE A 22 19.04 -22.89 -4.00
N GLN A 23 18.97 -22.24 -2.84
CA GLN A 23 18.07 -22.62 -1.75
C GLN A 23 16.77 -21.83 -1.89
N ILE A 24 15.63 -22.50 -1.66
CA ILE A 24 14.31 -21.88 -1.78
C ILE A 24 13.52 -22.15 -0.52
N THR A 25 13.08 -21.10 0.14
CA THR A 25 12.27 -21.16 1.36
C THR A 25 10.96 -20.39 1.16
N PRO A 26 9.79 -21.01 1.37
CA PRO A 26 8.51 -20.30 1.27
C PRO A 26 8.34 -19.30 2.41
N PHE A 27 7.74 -18.14 2.12
CA PHE A 27 7.23 -17.26 3.16
C PHE A 27 5.89 -17.77 3.68
N LYS A 28 5.67 -17.55 4.97
CA LYS A 28 4.43 -17.92 5.66
C LYS A 28 3.70 -16.67 6.13
N SER A 29 2.39 -16.75 6.15
CA SER A 29 1.54 -15.77 6.79
C SER A 29 1.85 -15.72 8.30
N PHE A 30 1.89 -14.51 8.83
CA PHE A 30 2.02 -14.30 10.28
C PHE A 30 0.68 -14.46 11.02
N GLU A 31 -0.45 -14.53 10.29
CA GLU A 31 -1.79 -14.65 10.88
C GLU A 31 -2.22 -16.11 11.09
N ASP A 32 -1.93 -16.99 10.14
CA ASP A 32 -2.48 -18.35 10.11
C ASP A 32 -1.48 -19.43 9.66
N ASP A 33 -0.19 -19.11 9.60
CA ASP A 33 0.88 -20.00 9.11
C ASP A 33 0.68 -20.52 7.67
N SER A 34 -0.29 -20.02 6.94
CA SER A 34 -0.48 -20.37 5.53
C SER A 34 0.74 -20.00 4.68
N ILE A 35 1.00 -20.79 3.64
CA ILE A 35 2.14 -20.54 2.74
C ILE A 35 1.69 -19.58 1.65
N TYR A 36 2.42 -18.48 1.52
CA TYR A 36 2.24 -17.56 0.40
C TYR A 36 2.84 -18.13 -0.90
N ASP A 37 2.33 -17.68 -2.05
CA ASP A 37 2.98 -17.88 -3.36
C ASP A 37 4.21 -16.96 -3.53
N VAL A 38 5.05 -16.90 -2.49
CA VAL A 38 6.25 -16.08 -2.37
C VAL A 38 7.36 -16.89 -1.70
N TRP A 39 8.58 -16.83 -2.26
CA TRP A 39 9.71 -17.63 -1.79
C TRP A 39 10.98 -16.77 -1.71
N LEU A 40 11.77 -17.00 -0.68
CA LEU A 40 13.15 -16.54 -0.59
C LEU A 40 14.02 -17.42 -1.50
N ILE A 41 14.81 -16.78 -2.35
CA ILE A 41 15.92 -17.40 -3.08
C ILE A 41 17.20 -17.00 -2.33
N ASP A 42 17.98 -17.98 -1.86
CA ASP A 42 19.29 -17.77 -1.26
C ASP A 42 20.35 -18.52 -2.07
N CYS A 43 21.31 -17.78 -2.60
CA CYS A 43 22.34 -18.32 -3.51
C CYS A 43 23.65 -17.51 -3.42
N THR A 44 24.67 -17.91 -4.19
CA THR A 44 25.98 -17.23 -4.14
C THR A 44 25.93 -15.77 -4.64
N LEU A 45 24.91 -15.41 -5.44
CA LEU A 45 24.69 -14.04 -5.91
C LEU A 45 24.00 -13.14 -4.85
N GLY A 46 23.55 -13.72 -3.73
CA GLY A 46 22.81 -13.03 -2.69
C GLY A 46 21.40 -13.56 -2.51
N LYS A 47 20.55 -12.73 -1.88
CA LYS A 47 19.15 -13.07 -1.58
C LYS A 47 18.20 -12.33 -2.49
N PHE A 48 17.17 -13.04 -2.95
CA PHE A 48 16.11 -12.49 -3.81
C PHE A 48 14.75 -13.03 -3.37
N VAL A 49 13.69 -12.41 -3.86
CA VAL A 49 12.31 -12.89 -3.65
C VAL A 49 11.73 -13.32 -4.99
N LEU A 50 11.29 -14.57 -5.08
CA LEU A 50 10.44 -15.06 -6.16
C LEU A 50 8.99 -14.92 -5.71
N LYS A 51 8.17 -14.25 -6.51
CA LYS A 51 6.74 -14.08 -6.23
C LYS A 51 5.94 -14.47 -7.47
N LYS A 52 4.86 -15.24 -7.29
CA LYS A 52 3.85 -15.41 -8.33
C LYS A 52 3.16 -14.06 -8.52
N ALA A 53 3.29 -13.50 -9.71
CA ALA A 53 2.70 -12.21 -10.03
C ALA A 53 1.17 -12.28 -9.95
N LYS A 54 0.58 -11.36 -9.21
CA LYS A 54 -0.86 -11.21 -9.07
C LYS A 54 -1.32 -9.96 -9.79
N ASN A 55 -2.58 -9.98 -10.26
CA ASN A 55 -3.23 -8.82 -10.89
C ASN A 55 -2.29 -8.06 -11.84
N VAL A 56 -2.05 -6.81 -11.54
CA VAL A 56 -1.24 -5.88 -12.32
C VAL A 56 0.19 -5.70 -11.80
N GLU A 57 0.59 -6.43 -10.77
CA GLU A 57 1.89 -6.22 -10.10
C GLU A 57 3.07 -6.30 -11.08
N LEU A 58 3.06 -7.27 -12.00
CA LEU A 58 4.09 -7.35 -13.05
C LEU A 58 4.14 -6.07 -13.89
N GLU A 59 2.99 -5.57 -14.31
CA GLU A 59 2.88 -4.36 -15.12
C GLU A 59 3.46 -3.15 -14.37
N ILE A 60 3.19 -3.04 -13.06
CA ILE A 60 3.77 -2.01 -12.20
C ILE A 60 5.28 -2.12 -12.15
N TYR A 61 5.84 -3.31 -11.87
CA TYR A 61 7.30 -3.47 -11.79
C TYR A 61 8.00 -3.19 -13.12
N THR A 62 7.44 -3.63 -14.24
CA THR A 62 8.06 -3.44 -15.56
C THR A 62 7.90 -2.02 -16.11
N THR A 63 6.88 -1.28 -15.69
CA THR A 63 6.64 0.08 -16.17
C THR A 63 7.26 1.14 -15.27
N PHE A 64 7.05 1.03 -13.96
CA PHE A 64 7.47 2.07 -13.02
C PHE A 64 8.80 1.78 -12.32
N PHE A 65 9.18 0.51 -12.17
CA PHE A 65 10.32 0.10 -11.34
C PHE A 65 11.42 -0.65 -12.09
N GLU A 66 11.38 -0.67 -13.42
CA GLU A 66 12.45 -1.24 -14.24
C GLU A 66 13.80 -0.57 -13.95
N ASN A 67 13.79 0.76 -13.80
CA ASN A 67 14.92 1.50 -13.26
C ASN A 67 14.82 1.58 -11.74
N LYS A 68 15.96 1.45 -11.05
CA LYS A 68 15.97 1.50 -9.59
C LYS A 68 15.38 2.80 -9.06
N ILE A 69 14.29 2.71 -8.29
CA ILE A 69 13.67 3.82 -7.56
C ILE A 69 13.90 3.60 -6.07
N GLN A 70 14.22 4.69 -5.35
CA GLN A 70 14.33 4.65 -3.91
C GLN A 70 12.98 4.30 -3.28
N GLY A 71 12.99 3.39 -2.30
CA GLY A 71 11.78 2.98 -1.59
C GLY A 71 11.03 1.79 -2.21
N VAL A 72 11.60 1.16 -3.25
CA VAL A 72 11.03 -0.03 -3.88
C VAL A 72 12.12 -1.09 -4.09
N PRO A 73 11.85 -2.39 -3.86
CA PRO A 73 12.79 -3.45 -4.22
C PRO A 73 13.10 -3.42 -5.72
N LYS A 74 14.38 -3.60 -6.06
CA LYS A 74 14.82 -3.64 -7.45
C LYS A 74 14.13 -4.81 -8.18
N PHE A 75 13.56 -4.54 -9.36
CA PHE A 75 13.09 -5.57 -10.28
C PHE A 75 14.30 -6.27 -10.93
N ILE A 76 14.32 -7.61 -10.88
CA ILE A 76 15.43 -8.43 -11.40
C ILE A 76 15.02 -9.12 -12.68
N ALA A 77 13.89 -9.84 -12.66
CA ALA A 77 13.43 -10.61 -13.81
C ALA A 77 11.95 -10.96 -13.76
N LYS A 78 11.41 -11.24 -14.95
CA LYS A 78 10.12 -11.88 -15.17
C LYS A 78 10.35 -13.27 -15.72
N ILE A 79 9.57 -14.23 -15.25
CA ILE A 79 9.57 -15.60 -15.74
C ILE A 79 8.15 -16.03 -16.03
N THR A 80 7.92 -16.65 -17.20
CA THR A 80 6.65 -17.32 -17.49
C THR A 80 6.90 -18.82 -17.59
N ASP A 81 6.16 -19.59 -16.79
CA ASP A 81 6.14 -21.04 -16.83
C ASP A 81 4.71 -21.53 -17.05
N ASN A 82 4.44 -22.06 -18.24
CA ASN A 82 3.09 -22.31 -18.73
C ASN A 82 2.22 -21.03 -18.65
N GLU A 83 1.10 -21.08 -17.92
CA GLU A 83 0.19 -19.95 -17.75
C GLU A 83 0.49 -19.09 -16.50
N THR A 84 1.54 -19.45 -15.74
CA THR A 84 1.89 -18.76 -14.50
C THR A 84 3.08 -17.84 -14.74
N THR A 85 2.92 -16.59 -14.34
CA THR A 85 3.99 -15.59 -14.38
C THR A 85 4.54 -15.35 -12.98
N TYR A 86 5.84 -15.27 -12.89
CA TYR A 86 6.60 -14.96 -11.67
C TYR A 86 7.44 -13.71 -11.89
N ILE A 87 7.66 -12.97 -10.83
CA ILE A 87 8.65 -11.90 -10.75
C ILE A 87 9.74 -12.30 -9.77
N ILE A 88 10.98 -11.89 -10.08
CA ILE A 88 12.10 -11.92 -9.13
C ILE A 88 12.44 -10.48 -8.81
N ILE A 89 12.49 -10.17 -7.52
CA ILE A 89 12.84 -8.86 -6.99
C ILE A 89 13.94 -8.99 -5.94
N GLU A 90 14.60 -7.89 -5.64
CA GLU A 90 15.57 -7.78 -4.56
C GLU A 90 14.95 -8.20 -3.22
N TYR A 91 15.69 -8.99 -2.42
CA TYR A 91 15.31 -9.21 -1.03
C TYR A 91 15.78 -8.02 -0.19
N ILE A 92 14.82 -7.41 0.53
CA ILE A 92 15.14 -6.31 1.46
C ILE A 92 15.34 -6.91 2.86
N GLU A 93 16.54 -6.75 3.38
CA GLU A 93 16.82 -7.09 4.77
C GLU A 93 16.28 -6.00 5.68
N GLY A 94 15.40 -6.38 6.62
CA GLY A 94 14.73 -5.43 7.49
C GLY A 94 13.59 -6.07 8.26
N LYS A 95 12.80 -5.24 8.90
CA LYS A 95 11.62 -5.64 9.67
C LYS A 95 10.36 -5.06 9.06
N THR A 96 9.32 -5.87 8.99
CA THR A 96 7.97 -5.43 8.67
C THR A 96 7.46 -4.48 9.74
N LEU A 97 6.81 -3.42 9.33
CA LEU A 97 6.39 -2.34 10.21
C LEU A 97 5.04 -2.66 10.87
N PHE A 98 5.04 -2.96 12.17
CA PHE A 98 3.82 -3.09 13.00
C PHE A 98 3.73 -2.00 14.04
N LYS A 99 4.89 -1.48 14.50
CA LYS A 99 4.99 -0.38 15.47
C LYS A 99 5.84 0.71 14.85
N PHE A 100 5.27 1.89 14.82
CA PHE A 100 5.97 3.09 14.39
C PHE A 100 6.72 3.69 15.56
N ASP A 101 7.99 3.99 15.34
CA ASP A 101 8.72 5.04 16.03
C ASP A 101 9.01 6.17 15.06
N ARG A 102 9.53 7.29 15.58
CA ARG A 102 9.80 8.48 14.76
C ARG A 102 10.74 8.21 13.59
N GLU A 103 11.75 7.38 13.77
CA GLU A 103 12.74 7.07 12.75
C GLU A 103 12.16 6.19 11.64
N SER A 104 11.49 5.10 12.02
CA SER A 104 10.82 4.21 11.05
C SER A 104 9.74 4.92 10.25
N LEU A 105 9.03 5.85 10.89
CA LEU A 105 8.01 6.67 10.25
C LEU A 105 8.63 7.61 9.19
N ILE A 106 9.72 8.32 9.52
CA ILE A 106 10.43 9.18 8.56
C ILE A 106 10.90 8.35 7.36
N LYS A 107 11.57 7.21 7.58
CA LYS A 107 12.04 6.34 6.50
C LYS A 107 10.90 5.88 5.59
N SER A 108 9.76 5.53 6.17
CA SER A 108 8.56 5.08 5.42
C SER A 108 7.97 6.20 4.58
N LEU A 109 7.88 7.40 5.14
CA LEU A 109 7.39 8.58 4.43
C LEU A 109 8.35 9.02 3.32
N ASP A 110 9.67 8.99 3.57
CA ASP A 110 10.67 9.31 2.55
C ASP A 110 10.60 8.35 1.35
N ALA A 111 10.40 7.05 1.61
CA ALA A 111 10.18 6.07 0.56
C ALA A 111 8.92 6.40 -0.26
N LEU A 112 7.79 6.67 0.39
CA LEU A 112 6.54 7.04 -0.26
C LEU A 112 6.69 8.34 -1.07
N ILE A 113 7.28 9.38 -0.47
CA ILE A 113 7.48 10.69 -1.10
C ILE A 113 8.37 10.57 -2.34
N SER A 114 9.46 9.81 -2.26
CA SER A 114 10.37 9.59 -3.40
C SER A 114 9.63 9.01 -4.62
N ILE A 115 8.75 8.04 -4.39
CA ILE A 115 7.93 7.44 -5.43
C ILE A 115 6.93 8.46 -5.99
N GLN A 116 6.20 9.14 -5.11
CA GLN A 116 5.14 10.05 -5.52
C GLN A 116 5.65 11.32 -6.22
N VAL A 117 6.81 11.84 -5.83
CA VAL A 117 7.47 12.95 -6.53
C VAL A 117 7.84 12.54 -7.96
N THR A 118 8.33 11.33 -8.15
CA THR A 118 8.75 10.83 -9.46
C THR A 118 7.59 10.79 -10.47
N TYR A 119 6.38 10.46 -10.01
CA TYR A 119 5.20 10.25 -10.86
C TYR A 119 4.09 11.28 -10.64
N TRP A 120 4.42 12.45 -10.07
CA TRP A 120 3.43 13.51 -9.86
C TRP A 120 2.82 14.00 -11.17
N ASN A 121 1.48 13.95 -11.27
CA ASN A 121 0.72 14.33 -12.47
C ASN A 121 1.14 13.55 -13.73
N ASP A 122 1.58 12.32 -13.56
CA ASP A 122 1.93 11.45 -14.68
C ASP A 122 0.67 11.09 -15.49
N SER A 123 0.57 11.66 -16.69
CA SER A 123 -0.53 11.39 -17.62
C SER A 123 -0.23 10.26 -18.62
N LYS A 124 1.04 9.82 -18.70
CA LYS A 124 1.48 8.82 -19.69
C LYS A 124 1.10 7.39 -19.30
N HIS A 125 0.96 7.15 -18.00
CA HIS A 125 0.76 5.79 -17.45
C HIS A 125 -0.61 5.65 -16.76
N ASN A 126 -1.62 6.45 -17.14
CA ASN A 126 -2.96 6.39 -16.55
C ASN A 126 -3.65 5.03 -16.74
N ASP A 127 -3.31 4.31 -17.80
CA ASP A 127 -3.90 3.02 -18.16
C ASP A 127 -3.16 1.83 -17.52
N ILE A 128 -2.08 2.10 -16.77
CA ILE A 128 -1.24 1.09 -16.15
C ILE A 128 -1.73 0.76 -14.75
N GLY A 129 -1.75 -0.52 -14.43
CA GLY A 129 -2.05 -0.97 -13.09
C GLY A 129 -3.52 -0.95 -12.73
N TYR A 130 -3.82 -0.63 -11.48
CA TYR A 130 -5.18 -0.44 -11.00
C TYR A 130 -5.64 0.97 -11.37
N THR A 131 -6.20 1.11 -12.57
CA THR A 131 -6.52 2.42 -13.15
C THR A 131 -7.48 3.24 -12.29
N PHE A 132 -7.43 4.56 -12.47
CA PHE A 132 -8.32 5.49 -11.76
C PHE A 132 -9.81 5.12 -11.94
N GLU A 133 -10.21 4.75 -13.15
CA GLU A 133 -11.60 4.39 -13.46
C GLU A 133 -12.05 3.13 -12.70
N LYS A 134 -11.19 2.10 -12.66
CA LYS A 134 -11.45 0.87 -11.88
C LYS A 134 -11.52 1.17 -10.40
N SER A 135 -10.60 1.98 -9.90
CA SER A 135 -10.53 2.42 -8.51
C SER A 135 -11.79 3.22 -8.11
N MET A 136 -12.18 4.21 -8.92
CA MET A 136 -13.38 5.03 -8.70
C MET A 136 -14.65 4.17 -8.73
N GLN A 137 -14.79 3.29 -9.73
CA GLN A 137 -15.97 2.42 -9.84
C GLN A 137 -16.07 1.45 -8.66
N SER A 138 -14.96 0.93 -8.18
CA SER A 138 -14.90 0.09 -6.98
C SER A 138 -15.42 0.85 -5.76
N ARG A 139 -14.98 2.10 -5.55
CA ARG A 139 -15.40 2.96 -4.45
C ARG A 139 -16.89 3.30 -4.54
N ILE A 140 -17.39 3.68 -5.69
CA ILE A 140 -18.82 3.92 -5.91
C ILE A 140 -19.64 2.66 -5.57
N ASN A 141 -19.21 1.49 -6.00
CA ASN A 141 -19.92 0.24 -5.73
C ASN A 141 -19.89 -0.14 -4.25
N ARG A 142 -18.80 0.11 -3.55
CA ARG A 142 -18.68 -0.13 -2.10
C ARG A 142 -19.57 0.80 -1.30
N GLY A 143 -19.68 2.07 -1.65
CA GLY A 143 -20.51 3.08 -0.97
C GLY A 143 -21.98 2.66 -0.81
N LYS A 144 -22.50 1.80 -1.68
CA LYS A 144 -23.86 1.25 -1.60
C LYS A 144 -24.14 0.41 -0.33
N TYR A 145 -23.10 0.00 0.39
CA TYR A 145 -23.22 -0.76 1.64
C TYR A 145 -23.09 0.10 2.89
N LEU A 146 -22.95 1.42 2.77
CA LEU A 146 -23.12 2.33 3.89
C LEU A 146 -24.61 2.43 4.25
N ALA A 147 -24.91 2.54 5.54
CA ALA A 147 -26.28 2.56 6.05
C ALA A 147 -26.52 3.71 7.06
N ASP A 148 -25.63 4.72 7.05
CA ASP A 148 -25.71 5.90 7.92
C ASP A 148 -25.65 7.16 7.05
N ILE A 149 -26.68 7.98 7.10
CA ILE A 149 -26.83 9.13 6.18
C ILE A 149 -25.72 10.18 6.34
N GLU A 150 -25.18 10.38 7.54
CA GLU A 150 -24.10 11.35 7.77
C GLU A 150 -22.79 10.84 7.13
N ILE A 151 -22.52 9.55 7.33
CA ILE A 151 -21.35 8.89 6.72
C ILE A 151 -21.51 8.85 5.20
N GLU A 152 -22.70 8.53 4.67
CA GLU A 152 -22.97 8.51 3.23
C GLU A 152 -22.75 9.88 2.58
N ASN A 153 -23.20 10.96 3.23
CA ASN A 153 -23.00 12.31 2.73
C ASN A 153 -21.51 12.67 2.64
N ALA A 154 -20.76 12.39 3.68
CA ALA A 154 -19.31 12.64 3.68
C ALA A 154 -18.55 11.71 2.72
N TYR A 155 -19.02 10.48 2.54
CA TYR A 155 -18.48 9.57 1.53
C TYR A 155 -18.73 10.09 0.10
N ASN A 156 -19.88 10.68 -0.18
CA ASN A 156 -20.15 11.32 -1.47
C ASN A 156 -19.26 12.57 -1.69
N GLU A 157 -18.97 13.32 -0.62
CA GLU A 157 -17.99 14.42 -0.66
C GLU A 157 -16.58 13.90 -0.97
N PHE A 158 -16.17 12.79 -0.33
CA PHE A 158 -14.94 12.09 -0.66
C PHE A 158 -14.88 11.67 -2.13
N LEU A 159 -15.91 11.04 -2.68
CA LEU A 159 -15.95 10.64 -4.10
C LEU A 159 -15.80 11.84 -5.04
N SER A 160 -16.46 12.95 -4.70
CA SER A 160 -16.39 14.20 -5.47
C SER A 160 -14.98 14.80 -5.45
N LEU A 161 -14.31 14.74 -4.31
CA LEU A 161 -12.94 15.21 -4.16
C LEU A 161 -11.95 14.26 -4.84
N TYR A 162 -12.13 12.95 -4.67
CA TYR A 162 -11.33 11.90 -5.33
C TYR A 162 -11.23 12.11 -6.84
N ALA A 163 -12.33 12.53 -7.48
CA ALA A 163 -12.38 12.80 -8.92
C ALA A 163 -11.51 13.99 -9.36
N LYS A 164 -11.20 14.92 -8.47
CA LYS A 164 -10.61 16.24 -8.81
C LYS A 164 -9.16 16.39 -8.39
N LEU A 165 -8.70 15.62 -7.41
CA LEU A 165 -7.35 15.78 -6.88
C LEU A 165 -6.26 15.42 -7.88
N PRO A 166 -5.08 16.05 -7.79
CA PRO A 166 -3.89 15.64 -8.52
C PRO A 166 -3.54 14.19 -8.24
N ARG A 167 -2.98 13.51 -9.24
CA ARG A 167 -2.68 12.08 -9.19
C ARG A 167 -1.18 11.82 -9.24
N THR A 168 -0.81 10.70 -8.64
CA THR A 168 0.57 10.19 -8.68
C THR A 168 0.53 8.67 -8.57
N LEU A 169 1.67 8.00 -8.68
CA LEU A 169 1.73 6.57 -8.40
C LEU A 169 1.43 6.32 -6.92
N CYS A 170 0.33 5.64 -6.67
CA CYS A 170 -0.13 5.28 -5.34
C CYS A 170 -0.19 3.76 -5.18
N HIS A 171 0.05 3.34 -3.96
CA HIS A 171 -0.14 1.98 -3.49
C HIS A 171 -1.49 1.92 -2.75
N ASP A 172 -2.54 1.42 -3.40
CA ASP A 172 -3.92 1.47 -2.86
C ASP A 172 -4.16 0.49 -1.68
N ASP A 173 -3.13 -0.25 -1.27
CA ASP A 173 -3.13 -1.12 -0.08
C ASP A 173 -1.87 -0.91 0.77
N LEU A 174 -1.45 0.34 1.00
CA LEU A 174 -0.28 0.65 1.82
C LEU A 174 -0.59 0.47 3.31
N LEU A 175 -0.76 -0.78 3.72
CA LEU A 175 -0.78 -1.11 5.13
C LEU A 175 0.65 -1.14 5.69
N PRO A 176 0.85 -0.88 7.01
CA PRO A 176 2.19 -0.84 7.59
C PRO A 176 3.03 -2.09 7.33
N PHE A 177 2.44 -3.28 7.29
CA PHE A 177 3.19 -4.52 7.01
C PHE A 177 3.70 -4.62 5.56
N ASN A 178 3.21 -3.77 4.64
CA ASN A 178 3.75 -3.64 3.28
C ASN A 178 4.96 -2.68 3.22
N VAL A 179 5.47 -2.26 4.38
CA VAL A 179 6.69 -1.48 4.53
C VAL A 179 7.75 -2.29 5.26
N ILE A 180 8.91 -2.49 4.65
CA ILE A 180 10.08 -3.11 5.28
C ILE A 180 11.06 -2.00 5.63
N VAL A 181 11.37 -1.88 6.93
CA VAL A 181 12.32 -0.89 7.46
C VAL A 181 13.66 -1.56 7.70
N SER A 182 14.70 -1.04 7.06
CA SER A 182 16.10 -1.38 7.27
C SER A 182 16.82 -0.31 8.10
N ASP A 183 18.12 -0.51 8.39
CA ASP A 183 18.88 0.45 9.19
C ASP A 183 18.93 1.86 8.57
N ASN A 184 18.94 1.96 7.24
CA ASN A 184 19.13 3.24 6.56
C ASN A 184 17.94 3.74 5.74
N SER A 185 16.93 2.90 5.49
CA SER A 185 15.84 3.22 4.58
C SER A 185 14.60 2.39 4.85
N ALA A 186 13.51 2.67 4.14
CA ALA A 186 12.37 1.78 4.03
C ALA A 186 12.10 1.42 2.56
N SER A 187 11.46 0.28 2.36
CA SER A 187 11.00 -0.18 1.05
C SER A 187 9.54 -0.61 1.12
N ILE A 188 8.76 -0.18 0.14
CA ILE A 188 7.35 -0.52 -0.02
C ILE A 188 7.25 -1.73 -0.96
N ILE A 189 6.51 -2.74 -0.53
CA ILE A 189 6.33 -4.02 -1.23
C ILE A 189 4.86 -4.28 -1.55
N ASP A 190 4.56 -5.30 -2.36
CA ASP A 190 3.21 -5.79 -2.67
C ASP A 190 2.34 -4.81 -3.47
N TRP A 191 2.82 -4.41 -4.64
CA TRP A 191 2.24 -3.39 -5.53
C TRP A 191 1.06 -3.88 -6.39
N GLU A 192 0.31 -4.90 -5.95
CA GLU A 192 -0.75 -5.51 -6.76
C GLU A 192 -2.00 -4.63 -6.98
N TYR A 193 -2.17 -3.56 -6.18
CA TYR A 193 -3.28 -2.60 -6.31
C TYR A 193 -2.81 -1.19 -6.70
N ALA A 194 -1.56 -1.06 -7.15
CA ALA A 194 -1.01 0.24 -7.47
C ALA A 194 -1.51 0.80 -8.80
N GLY A 195 -1.54 2.14 -8.89
CA GLY A 195 -1.92 2.87 -10.08
C GLY A 195 -1.73 4.39 -9.93
N ILE A 196 -1.99 5.13 -11.01
CA ILE A 196 -1.97 6.60 -10.97
C ILE A 196 -3.30 7.09 -10.37
N LEU A 197 -3.28 7.32 -9.06
CA LEU A 197 -4.44 7.63 -8.23
C LEU A 197 -4.24 8.97 -7.49
N PRO A 198 -5.32 9.54 -6.87
CA PRO A 198 -5.19 10.74 -6.06
C PRO A 198 -4.14 10.60 -4.96
N TYR A 199 -3.29 11.61 -4.80
CA TYR A 199 -2.09 11.55 -3.95
C TYR A 199 -2.34 11.14 -2.49
N PRO A 200 -3.50 11.42 -1.83
CA PRO A 200 -3.68 11.04 -0.43
C PRO A 200 -3.94 9.53 -0.20
N VAL A 201 -4.22 8.75 -1.27
CA VAL A 201 -4.57 7.31 -1.15
C VAL A 201 -3.59 6.55 -0.27
N SER A 202 -2.30 6.61 -0.58
CA SER A 202 -1.29 5.82 0.12
C SER A 202 -1.05 6.28 1.56
N ILE A 203 -0.95 7.59 1.80
CA ILE A 203 -0.71 8.13 3.15
C ILE A 203 -1.92 7.89 4.06
N ALA A 204 -3.14 8.01 3.55
CA ALA A 204 -4.34 7.73 4.32
C ALA A 204 -4.37 6.25 4.75
N ARG A 205 -4.10 5.33 3.85
CA ARG A 205 -4.05 3.88 4.15
C ARG A 205 -2.98 3.54 5.19
N LEU A 206 -1.80 4.17 5.10
CA LEU A 206 -0.72 3.97 6.06
C LEU A 206 -1.11 4.39 7.48
N LEU A 207 -1.84 5.49 7.62
CA LEU A 207 -2.14 6.11 8.92
C LEU A 207 -3.47 5.69 9.54
N ALA A 208 -4.46 5.27 8.72
CA ALA A 208 -5.83 5.10 9.17
C ALA A 208 -6.01 4.08 10.29
N HIS A 209 -5.26 2.97 10.22
CA HIS A 209 -5.45 1.82 11.11
C HIS A 209 -4.42 1.74 12.23
N ALA A 210 -3.47 2.68 12.30
CA ALA A 210 -2.52 2.78 13.40
C ALA A 210 -3.14 3.54 14.58
N GLU A 211 -3.01 3.01 15.80
CA GLU A 211 -3.64 3.52 17.01
C GLU A 211 -2.65 3.52 18.19
N GLU A 212 -2.84 4.48 19.09
CA GLU A 212 -2.12 4.53 20.36
C GLU A 212 -2.84 3.68 21.42
N HIS A 213 -2.74 2.35 21.25
CA HIS A 213 -3.33 1.39 22.16
C HIS A 213 -2.42 0.16 22.26
N GLU A 214 -2.18 -0.36 23.48
CA GLU A 214 -1.23 -1.47 23.71
C GLU A 214 -1.51 -2.72 22.87
N ASN A 215 -2.78 -2.98 22.58
CA ASN A 215 -3.22 -4.13 21.76
C ASN A 215 -3.54 -3.74 20.32
N ALA A 216 -3.12 -2.55 19.87
CA ALA A 216 -3.32 -2.16 18.47
C ALA A 216 -2.51 -3.09 17.56
N PHE A 217 -3.15 -3.51 16.46
CA PHE A 217 -2.47 -4.32 15.46
C PHE A 217 -1.33 -3.53 14.79
N PHE A 218 -1.60 -2.25 14.50
CA PHE A 218 -0.59 -1.27 14.12
C PHE A 218 -0.53 -0.18 15.19
N TYR A 219 0.62 -0.05 15.84
CA TYR A 219 0.81 0.95 16.89
C TYR A 219 1.47 2.22 16.37
N MET A 220 0.87 3.36 16.67
CA MET A 220 1.43 4.69 16.43
C MET A 220 0.89 5.65 17.49
N THR A 221 1.75 6.49 18.08
CA THR A 221 1.29 7.55 18.99
C THR A 221 0.51 8.63 18.22
N ASN A 222 -0.38 9.34 18.91
CA ASN A 222 -1.09 10.47 18.30
C ASN A 222 -0.13 11.57 17.86
N ASP A 223 0.93 11.82 18.63
CA ASP A 223 1.98 12.80 18.30
C ASP A 223 2.75 12.39 17.03
N ASP A 224 3.03 11.09 16.86
CA ASP A 224 3.66 10.60 15.63
C ASP A 224 2.74 10.68 14.43
N LYS A 225 1.43 10.47 14.62
CA LYS A 225 0.44 10.66 13.56
C LYS A 225 0.36 12.11 13.11
N VAL A 226 0.29 13.06 14.05
CA VAL A 226 0.34 14.50 13.74
C VAL A 226 1.64 14.87 13.02
N PHE A 227 2.75 14.37 13.50
CA PHE A 227 4.05 14.57 12.85
C PHE A 227 4.06 14.00 11.43
N ALA A 228 3.56 12.79 11.18
CA ALA A 228 3.52 12.18 9.86
C ALA A 228 2.74 13.03 8.85
N ILE A 229 1.60 13.57 9.28
CA ILE A 229 0.75 14.45 8.49
C ILE A 229 1.50 15.73 8.11
N GLN A 230 2.15 16.37 9.09
CA GLN A 230 2.92 17.59 8.88
C GLN A 230 4.16 17.32 7.99
N TYR A 231 4.90 16.25 8.27
CA TYR A 231 6.10 15.87 7.52
C TYR A 231 5.80 15.62 6.04
N TYR A 232 4.73 14.88 5.76
CA TYR A 232 4.31 14.60 4.40
C TYR A 232 3.86 15.87 3.67
N PHE A 233 3.15 16.76 4.36
CA PHE A 233 2.80 18.08 3.81
C PHE A 233 4.03 18.89 3.42
N GLU A 234 4.96 19.10 4.34
CA GLU A 234 6.15 19.95 4.14
C GLU A 234 7.10 19.39 3.07
N ASN A 235 7.29 18.07 3.06
CA ASN A 235 8.26 17.43 2.18
C ASN A 235 7.70 17.07 0.80
N PHE A 236 6.39 17.02 0.64
CA PHE A 236 5.75 16.66 -0.62
C PHE A 236 4.68 17.65 -1.06
N VAL A 237 3.56 17.76 -0.32
CA VAL A 237 2.33 18.43 -0.82
C VAL A 237 2.54 19.94 -1.03
N ALA A 238 3.19 20.61 -0.10
CA ALA A 238 3.47 22.06 -0.18
C ALA A 238 4.29 22.44 -1.42
N LYS A 239 5.12 21.53 -1.93
CA LYS A 239 5.93 21.75 -3.15
C LYS A 239 5.08 21.79 -4.42
N HIS A 240 3.81 21.42 -4.35
CA HIS A 240 2.87 21.40 -5.46
C HIS A 240 1.80 22.49 -5.39
N ASN A 241 2.03 23.55 -4.59
CA ASN A 241 1.14 24.70 -4.43
C ASN A 241 -0.25 24.33 -3.86
N ILE A 242 -0.33 23.30 -3.05
CA ILE A 242 -1.52 22.90 -2.29
C ILE A 242 -1.35 23.46 -0.88
N SER A 243 -2.33 24.21 -0.38
CA SER A 243 -2.31 24.74 0.98
C SER A 243 -2.47 23.64 2.03
N TYR A 244 -2.01 23.92 3.26
CA TYR A 244 -2.19 22.97 4.37
C TYR A 244 -3.67 22.66 4.63
N THR A 245 -4.53 23.66 4.56
CA THR A 245 -5.99 23.49 4.76
C THR A 245 -6.60 22.57 3.70
N GLU A 246 -6.27 22.75 2.42
CA GLU A 246 -6.74 21.89 1.33
C GLU A 246 -6.25 20.46 1.51
N TYR A 247 -4.98 20.30 1.85
CA TYR A 247 -4.39 18.99 2.12
C TYR A 247 -5.05 18.28 3.32
N ARG A 248 -5.19 18.98 4.45
CA ARG A 248 -5.83 18.42 5.64
C ARG A 248 -7.23 17.94 5.36
N TYR A 249 -8.03 18.80 4.73
CA TYR A 249 -9.39 18.45 4.33
C TYR A 249 -9.44 17.22 3.42
N ALA A 250 -8.55 17.16 2.41
CA ALA A 250 -8.44 16.01 1.54
C ALA A 250 -8.07 14.74 2.33
N LEU A 251 -7.02 14.81 3.15
CA LEU A 251 -6.56 13.68 3.94
C LEU A 251 -7.64 13.17 4.90
N ASP A 252 -8.38 14.07 5.54
CA ASP A 252 -9.44 13.70 6.48
C ASP A 252 -10.58 12.92 5.80
N LEU A 253 -10.96 13.32 4.58
CA LEU A 253 -11.94 12.55 3.80
C LEU A 253 -11.38 11.19 3.35
N PHE A 254 -10.09 11.09 3.05
CA PHE A 254 -9.47 9.81 2.71
C PHE A 254 -9.32 8.89 3.93
N LEU A 255 -9.01 9.43 5.11
CA LEU A 255 -9.05 8.66 6.37
C LEU A 255 -10.46 8.16 6.68
N LEU A 256 -11.48 9.00 6.45
CA LEU A 256 -12.88 8.57 6.56
C LEU A 256 -13.18 7.41 5.62
N TYR A 257 -12.73 7.49 4.36
CA TYR A 257 -12.88 6.40 3.39
C TYR A 257 -12.31 5.08 3.93
N GLU A 258 -11.13 5.09 4.52
CA GLU A 258 -10.50 3.90 5.11
C GLU A 258 -11.36 3.28 6.24
N TYR A 259 -12.00 4.10 7.06
CA TYR A 259 -12.95 3.61 8.07
C TYR A 259 -14.22 3.04 7.43
N CYS A 260 -14.70 3.66 6.36
CA CYS A 260 -15.87 3.20 5.62
C CYS A 260 -15.66 1.82 5.00
N GLU A 261 -14.42 1.43 4.62
CA GLU A 261 -14.15 0.10 4.07
C GLU A 261 -14.59 -1.03 5.02
N TRP A 262 -14.31 -0.90 6.31
CA TRP A 262 -14.73 -1.87 7.33
C TRP A 262 -16.24 -1.86 7.59
N ILE A 263 -16.88 -0.67 7.51
CA ILE A 263 -18.33 -0.55 7.63
C ILE A 263 -19.01 -1.27 6.47
N MET A 264 -18.56 -1.00 5.24
CA MET A 264 -19.08 -1.61 4.02
C MET A 264 -18.88 -3.13 4.01
N LEU A 265 -17.71 -3.60 4.43
CA LEU A 265 -17.41 -5.04 4.52
C LEU A 265 -18.34 -5.73 5.54
N GLY A 266 -18.53 -5.13 6.71
CA GLY A 266 -19.41 -5.68 7.73
C GLY A 266 -20.87 -5.69 7.33
N ASN A 267 -21.35 -4.67 6.61
CA ASN A 267 -22.72 -4.65 6.10
C ASN A 267 -22.94 -5.63 4.94
N LYS A 268 -21.91 -5.86 4.12
CA LYS A 268 -21.92 -6.84 3.03
C LYS A 268 -21.83 -8.29 3.55
N CYS A 269 -21.06 -8.53 4.61
CA CYS A 269 -20.77 -9.84 5.19
C CYS A 269 -21.02 -9.80 6.72
N PRO A 270 -22.29 -9.65 7.18
CA PRO A 270 -22.58 -9.39 8.58
C PRO A 270 -22.23 -10.53 9.53
N ASP A 271 -22.24 -11.77 9.05
CA ASP A 271 -21.96 -12.95 9.89
C ASP A 271 -20.50 -12.99 10.40
N THR A 272 -19.58 -12.34 9.71
CA THR A 272 -18.15 -12.40 10.03
C THR A 272 -17.56 -11.06 10.49
N ASN A 273 -18.17 -9.91 10.14
CA ASN A 273 -17.55 -8.60 10.30
C ASN A 273 -18.44 -7.53 10.98
N LYS A 274 -19.63 -7.89 11.48
CA LYS A 274 -20.59 -6.92 12.03
C LYS A 274 -20.04 -6.16 13.26
N GLU A 275 -19.37 -6.86 14.17
CA GLU A 275 -18.82 -6.23 15.37
C GLU A 275 -17.74 -5.19 14.99
N ARG A 276 -16.84 -5.56 14.09
CA ARG A 276 -15.80 -4.66 13.57
C ARG A 276 -16.43 -3.45 12.86
N ALA A 277 -17.48 -3.67 12.04
CA ALA A 277 -18.18 -2.57 11.38
C ALA A 277 -18.77 -1.57 12.39
N ASN A 278 -19.36 -2.04 13.50
CA ASN A 278 -19.90 -1.16 14.54
C ASN A 278 -18.82 -0.28 15.19
N ILE A 279 -17.63 -0.84 15.43
CA ILE A 279 -16.48 -0.07 15.94
C ILE A 279 -16.11 1.03 14.95
N TYR A 280 -16.04 0.69 13.67
CA TYR A 280 -15.67 1.66 12.62
C TYR A 280 -16.74 2.71 12.36
N VAL A 281 -18.02 2.42 12.56
CA VAL A 281 -19.09 3.45 12.57
C VAL A 281 -18.80 4.51 13.64
N GLN A 282 -18.43 4.11 14.85
CA GLN A 282 -18.11 5.06 15.92
C GLN A 282 -16.85 5.89 15.60
N LYS A 283 -15.82 5.24 15.02
CA LYS A 283 -14.62 5.95 14.56
C LYS A 283 -14.92 6.96 13.47
N ALA A 284 -15.71 6.58 12.47
CA ALA A 284 -16.11 7.46 11.39
C ALA A 284 -16.90 8.67 11.89
N LYS A 285 -17.87 8.46 12.79
CA LYS A 285 -18.65 9.57 13.41
C LYS A 285 -17.77 10.51 14.24
N LYS A 286 -16.88 9.97 15.05
CA LYS A 286 -15.92 10.80 15.81
C LYS A 286 -15.03 11.62 14.86
N HIS A 287 -14.57 11.02 13.78
CA HIS A 287 -13.72 11.70 12.79
C HIS A 287 -14.50 12.80 12.04
N LEU A 288 -15.76 12.56 11.66
CA LEU A 288 -16.63 13.55 11.03
C LEU A 288 -16.84 14.79 11.92
N ASN A 289 -17.05 14.59 13.22
CA ASN A 289 -17.19 15.71 14.16
C ASN A 289 -15.92 16.59 14.19
N ASN A 290 -14.73 16.00 14.07
CA ASN A 290 -13.48 16.77 14.00
C ASN A 290 -13.40 17.59 12.70
N ILE A 291 -13.74 16.98 11.55
CA ILE A 291 -13.77 17.69 10.25
C ILE A 291 -14.72 18.90 10.27
N GLN A 292 -15.87 18.77 10.94
CA GLN A 292 -16.86 19.84 11.03
C GLN A 292 -16.42 21.00 11.95
N GLN A 293 -15.59 20.72 12.96
CA GLN A 293 -15.07 21.75 13.87
C GLN A 293 -13.93 22.56 13.27
N GLU A 294 -13.23 22.00 12.26
CA GLU A 294 -12.12 22.65 11.56
C GLU A 294 -12.56 23.47 10.33
N LYS A 295 -13.85 23.38 9.93
CA LYS A 295 -14.48 24.22 8.89
C LYS A 295 -14.99 25.53 9.46
#